data_1049615d8ae91c557fa19bdec763c63b
#
_entry.id   1049615d8ae91c557fa19bdec763c63b
#
_cell.length_a   1.000
_cell.length_b   1.000
_cell.length_c   1.000
_cell.angle_alpha   90.00
_cell.angle_beta   90.00
_cell.angle_gamma   90.00
#
_symmetry.space_group_name_H-M   'P 1'
#
loop_
_entity.id
_entity.type
_entity.pdbx_description
1 polymer ?
#
loop_
_entity_poly.entity_id
_entity_poly.type
_entity_poly.pdbx_seq_one_letter_code
_entity_poly.pdbx_strand_id
1 'polypeptide(L)'
;RSYARHQRWAVVAIDAPAHGERTTPEAAAAARTNLQARIGSRTQGFDPEAARQMMKRTLQAVPEWQATLDAVRTIPGVGEGPVGYWGVSMGTSIGVPFLAAEPRVQCAVLGLNGLRPGADEFARQAASITIPLLFVFQRHDELVNVEAGLALFDAFGAKEKTMHINPGGHVGIPAHEREEFERFFLRHLGPGGE
;
A
#
# COMPACT_ATOMS: atom_id res chain seq x y z
N ARG A 1 -10.05 -12.24 1.60
CA ARG A 1 -11.18 -13.20 1.77
C ARG A 1 -11.90 -13.00 3.10
N SER A 2 -11.22 -12.64 4.21
CA SER A 2 -11.85 -12.37 5.51
C SER A 2 -12.82 -11.18 5.42
N TYR A 3 -12.38 -10.05 4.94
CA TYR A 3 -13.20 -8.83 4.80
C TYR A 3 -14.48 -9.06 3.97
N ALA A 4 -14.36 -9.76 2.83
CA ALA A 4 -15.52 -10.05 2.00
C ALA A 4 -16.54 -10.98 2.67
N ARG A 5 -16.07 -11.90 3.52
CA ARG A 5 -16.97 -12.87 4.19
C ARG A 5 -17.66 -12.32 5.44
N HIS A 6 -16.91 -11.58 6.27
CA HIS A 6 -17.40 -11.14 7.57
C HIS A 6 -18.08 -9.78 7.50
N GLN A 7 -17.60 -8.89 6.64
CA GLN A 7 -18.07 -7.50 6.56
C GLN A 7 -18.90 -7.21 5.32
N ARG A 8 -19.15 -8.20 4.44
CA ARG A 8 -19.86 -8.03 3.16
C ARG A 8 -19.26 -6.96 2.23
N TRP A 9 -17.98 -6.66 2.39
CA TRP A 9 -17.29 -5.73 1.51
C TRP A 9 -16.88 -6.41 0.20
N ALA A 10 -17.02 -5.72 -0.90
CA ALA A 10 -16.35 -6.09 -2.14
C ALA A 10 -14.85 -5.80 -1.99
N VAL A 11 -14.01 -6.76 -2.35
CA VAL A 11 -12.55 -6.62 -2.34
C VAL A 11 -12.03 -6.83 -3.75
N VAL A 12 -11.37 -5.80 -4.27
CA VAL A 12 -10.81 -5.80 -5.63
C VAL A 12 -9.28 -5.77 -5.56
N ALA A 13 -8.65 -6.61 -6.34
CA ALA A 13 -7.20 -6.64 -6.52
C ALA A 13 -6.87 -6.87 -7.99
N ILE A 14 -5.89 -6.14 -8.49
CA ILE A 14 -5.33 -6.32 -9.83
C ILE A 14 -3.83 -6.60 -9.71
N ASP A 15 -3.29 -7.32 -10.67
CA ASP A 15 -1.85 -7.54 -10.74
C ASP A 15 -1.13 -6.23 -11.07
N ALA A 16 -0.17 -5.87 -10.23
CA ALA A 16 0.68 -4.72 -10.50
C ALA A 16 1.50 -4.92 -11.78
N PRO A 17 1.94 -3.85 -12.46
CA PRO A 17 2.81 -3.95 -13.62
C PRO A 17 4.03 -4.84 -13.34
N ALA A 18 4.29 -5.80 -14.21
CA ALA A 18 5.32 -6.83 -14.10
C ALA A 18 5.20 -7.78 -12.90
N HIS A 19 3.98 -8.00 -12.40
CA HIS A 19 3.67 -8.99 -11.35
C HIS A 19 2.51 -9.89 -11.79
N GLY A 20 2.30 -11.00 -11.06
CA GLY A 20 1.21 -11.95 -11.30
C GLY A 20 1.22 -12.48 -12.73
N GLU A 21 0.07 -12.45 -13.39
CA GLU A 21 -0.09 -12.90 -14.80
C GLU A 21 0.54 -11.91 -15.81
N ARG A 22 1.01 -10.75 -15.36
CA ARG A 22 1.65 -9.70 -16.18
C ARG A 22 3.18 -9.85 -16.26
N THR A 23 3.71 -11.01 -15.88
CA THR A 23 5.15 -11.33 -15.93
C THR A 23 5.34 -12.81 -16.26
N THR A 24 6.56 -13.18 -16.68
CA THR A 24 6.86 -14.59 -16.90
C THR A 24 7.19 -15.32 -15.59
N PRO A 25 6.99 -16.65 -15.51
CA PRO A 25 7.37 -17.43 -14.34
C PRO A 25 8.83 -17.25 -13.94
N GLU A 26 9.75 -17.16 -14.91
CA GLU A 26 11.19 -16.95 -14.70
C GLU A 26 11.48 -15.59 -14.07
N ALA A 27 10.87 -14.51 -14.61
CA ALA A 27 11.03 -13.17 -14.07
C ALA A 27 10.43 -13.06 -12.66
N ALA A 28 9.28 -13.70 -12.40
CA ALA A 28 8.70 -13.77 -11.07
C ALA A 28 9.58 -14.53 -10.08
N ALA A 29 10.21 -15.65 -10.51
CA ALA A 29 11.15 -16.40 -9.68
C ALA A 29 12.40 -15.57 -9.37
N ALA A 30 12.98 -14.89 -10.37
CA ALA A 30 14.13 -14.01 -10.18
C ALA A 30 13.82 -12.86 -9.20
N ALA A 31 12.64 -12.23 -9.32
CA ALA A 31 12.22 -11.18 -8.41
C ALA A 31 12.10 -11.67 -6.95
N ARG A 32 11.54 -12.87 -6.72
CA ARG A 32 11.47 -13.50 -5.39
C ARG A 32 12.85 -13.78 -4.83
N THR A 33 13.75 -14.35 -5.62
CA THR A 33 15.14 -14.61 -5.21
C THR A 33 15.86 -13.34 -4.82
N ASN A 34 15.73 -12.27 -5.62
CA ASN A 34 16.30 -10.96 -5.32
C ASN A 34 15.74 -10.37 -4.01
N LEU A 35 14.44 -10.47 -3.78
CA LEU A 35 13.83 -10.00 -2.54
C LEU A 35 14.37 -10.78 -1.33
N GLN A 36 14.43 -12.10 -1.41
CA GLN A 36 14.99 -12.95 -0.35
C GLN A 36 16.46 -12.64 -0.06
N ALA A 37 17.27 -12.43 -1.11
CA ALA A 37 18.68 -12.05 -0.96
C ALA A 37 18.83 -10.69 -0.26
N ARG A 38 18.00 -9.70 -0.59
CA ARG A 38 17.99 -8.38 0.05
C ARG A 38 17.59 -8.47 1.52
N ILE A 39 16.57 -9.25 1.85
CA ILE A 39 16.16 -9.51 3.23
C ILE A 39 17.30 -10.19 3.99
N GLY A 40 17.89 -11.24 3.43
CA GLY A 40 19.00 -11.98 4.06
C GLY A 40 20.26 -11.17 4.29
N SER A 41 20.60 -10.27 3.36
CA SER A 41 21.77 -9.37 3.48
C SER A 41 21.49 -8.11 4.30
N ARG A 42 20.23 -7.88 4.71
CA ARG A 42 19.79 -6.62 5.33
C ARG A 42 20.23 -5.39 4.56
N THR A 43 20.20 -5.50 3.23
CA THR A 43 20.63 -4.41 2.35
C THR A 43 19.53 -3.37 2.27
N GLN A 44 19.62 -2.35 3.10
CA GLN A 44 18.79 -1.14 3.03
C GLN A 44 19.26 -0.18 1.91
N GLY A 45 20.18 -0.64 1.09
CA GLY A 45 20.74 0.12 0.00
C GLY A 45 19.73 0.41 -1.10
N PHE A 46 19.87 1.59 -1.68
CA PHE A 46 19.08 2.08 -2.79
C PHE A 46 19.84 1.87 -4.10
N ASP A 47 19.29 1.06 -4.99
CA ASP A 47 19.74 0.98 -6.37
C ASP A 47 18.96 2.03 -7.19
N PRO A 48 19.62 3.05 -7.76
CA PRO A 48 18.97 4.09 -8.55
C PRO A 48 18.18 3.55 -9.74
N GLU A 49 18.66 2.47 -10.37
CA GLU A 49 17.95 1.86 -11.50
C GLU A 49 16.69 1.14 -11.03
N ALA A 50 16.76 0.35 -9.95
CA ALA A 50 15.60 -0.28 -9.35
C ALA A 50 14.55 0.77 -8.92
N ALA A 51 15.00 1.93 -8.44
CA ALA A 51 14.10 3.04 -8.12
C ALA A 51 13.41 3.62 -9.34
N ARG A 52 14.13 3.87 -10.42
CA ARG A 52 13.53 4.36 -11.68
C ARG A 52 12.50 3.37 -12.22
N GLN A 53 12.82 2.07 -12.19
CA GLN A 53 11.90 1.03 -12.61
C GLN A 53 10.65 0.97 -11.72
N MET A 54 10.81 1.09 -10.40
CA MET A 54 9.68 1.15 -9.48
C MET A 54 8.82 2.38 -9.76
N MET A 55 9.41 3.55 -9.93
CA MET A 55 8.68 4.78 -10.28
C MET A 55 7.89 4.62 -11.58
N LYS A 56 8.50 4.06 -12.63
CA LYS A 56 7.81 3.79 -13.89
C LYS A 56 6.60 2.88 -13.71
N ARG A 57 6.75 1.79 -12.95
CA ARG A 57 5.65 0.86 -12.63
C ARG A 57 4.54 1.53 -11.83
N THR A 58 4.92 2.36 -10.87
CA THR A 58 3.97 3.12 -10.07
C THR A 58 3.16 4.09 -10.91
N LEU A 59 3.81 4.86 -11.78
CA LEU A 59 3.13 5.78 -12.70
C LEU A 59 2.18 5.05 -13.66
N GLN A 60 2.54 3.84 -14.09
CA GLN A 60 1.66 3.00 -14.90
C GLN A 60 0.48 2.45 -14.10
N ALA A 61 0.68 2.10 -12.84
CA ALA A 61 -0.36 1.47 -12.01
C ALA A 61 -1.49 2.44 -11.63
N VAL A 62 -1.21 3.74 -11.48
CA VAL A 62 -2.20 4.73 -11.04
C VAL A 62 -3.42 4.79 -11.98
N PRO A 63 -3.29 5.03 -13.29
CA PRO A 63 -4.43 5.06 -14.20
C PRO A 63 -5.14 3.70 -14.31
N GLU A 64 -4.43 2.59 -14.14
CA GLU A 64 -5.02 1.25 -14.15
C GLU A 64 -5.93 1.04 -12.93
N TRP A 65 -5.52 1.50 -11.75
CA TRP A 65 -6.34 1.46 -10.55
C TRP A 65 -7.56 2.40 -10.66
N GLN A 66 -7.40 3.58 -11.26
CA GLN A 66 -8.52 4.49 -11.51
C GLN A 66 -9.55 3.85 -12.44
N ALA A 67 -9.11 3.28 -13.56
CA ALA A 67 -9.98 2.57 -14.50
C ALA A 67 -10.65 1.33 -13.84
N THR A 68 -9.92 0.63 -12.96
CA THR A 68 -10.49 -0.49 -12.20
C THR A 68 -11.60 0.00 -11.28
N LEU A 69 -11.38 1.09 -10.55
CA LEU A 69 -12.40 1.68 -9.69
C LEU A 69 -13.61 2.17 -10.49
N ASP A 70 -13.39 2.78 -11.66
CA ASP A 70 -14.47 3.17 -12.56
C ASP A 70 -15.33 1.96 -12.97
N ALA A 71 -14.69 0.86 -13.37
CA ALA A 71 -15.38 -0.38 -13.72
C ALA A 71 -16.15 -0.98 -12.54
N VAL A 72 -15.55 -1.03 -11.35
CA VAL A 72 -16.20 -1.56 -10.12
C VAL A 72 -17.44 -0.74 -9.78
N ARG A 73 -17.39 0.57 -9.93
CA ARG A 73 -18.52 1.46 -9.60
C ARG A 73 -19.72 1.27 -10.54
N THR A 74 -19.57 0.57 -11.66
CA THR A 74 -20.71 0.22 -12.53
C THR A 74 -21.43 -1.06 -12.09
N ILE A 75 -20.89 -1.80 -11.10
CA ILE A 75 -21.47 -3.07 -10.66
C ILE A 75 -22.57 -2.79 -9.63
N PRO A 76 -23.84 -3.12 -9.93
CA PRO A 76 -24.95 -2.91 -8.98
C PRO A 76 -24.71 -3.62 -7.65
N GLY A 77 -25.00 -2.94 -6.54
CA GLY A 77 -24.81 -3.47 -5.18
C GLY A 77 -23.35 -3.54 -4.71
N VAL A 78 -22.39 -3.16 -5.56
CA VAL A 78 -20.95 -3.10 -5.20
C VAL A 78 -20.43 -1.67 -5.29
N GLY A 79 -20.75 -0.98 -6.37
CA GLY A 79 -20.11 0.30 -6.72
C GLY A 79 -20.62 1.54 -5.98
N GLU A 80 -21.67 1.44 -5.18
CA GLU A 80 -22.33 2.60 -4.56
C GLU A 80 -21.74 3.00 -3.20
N GLY A 81 -21.00 2.08 -2.56
CA GLY A 81 -20.45 2.25 -1.23
C GLY A 81 -19.16 3.08 -1.16
N PRO A 82 -18.73 3.42 0.07
CA PRO A 82 -17.44 4.07 0.31
C PRO A 82 -16.28 3.16 -0.08
N VAL A 83 -15.14 3.77 -0.42
CA VAL A 83 -13.94 3.06 -0.90
C VAL A 83 -12.80 3.26 0.08
N GLY A 84 -12.16 2.17 0.50
CA GLY A 84 -10.91 2.17 1.24
C GLY A 84 -9.77 1.56 0.43
N TYR A 85 -8.55 1.98 0.71
CA TYR A 85 -7.34 1.43 0.10
C TYR A 85 -6.52 0.63 1.11
N TRP A 86 -6.06 -0.55 0.72
CA TRP A 86 -5.11 -1.34 1.50
C TRP A 86 -3.89 -1.68 0.65
N GLY A 87 -2.70 -1.31 1.13
CA GLY A 87 -1.48 -1.64 0.42
C GLY A 87 -0.22 -1.43 1.26
N VAL A 88 0.62 -2.46 1.38
CA VAL A 88 1.89 -2.39 2.11
C VAL A 88 3.07 -2.63 1.17
N SER A 89 4.25 -2.16 1.54
CA SER A 89 5.49 -2.29 0.76
C SER A 89 5.32 -1.72 -0.66
N MET A 90 5.31 -2.54 -1.69
CA MET A 90 4.98 -2.14 -3.06
C MET A 90 3.59 -1.48 -3.14
N GLY A 91 2.61 -1.99 -2.39
CA GLY A 91 1.28 -1.40 -2.31
C GLY A 91 1.30 0.02 -1.75
N THR A 92 2.20 0.36 -0.83
CA THR A 92 2.40 1.75 -0.39
C THR A 92 3.05 2.60 -1.49
N SER A 93 4.05 2.04 -2.22
CA SER A 93 4.68 2.77 -3.33
C SER A 93 3.68 3.16 -4.42
N ILE A 94 2.71 2.29 -4.73
CA ILE A 94 1.63 2.56 -5.68
C ILE A 94 0.53 3.40 -5.02
N GLY A 95 0.22 3.11 -3.76
CA GLY A 95 -0.88 3.72 -3.02
C GLY A 95 -0.72 5.22 -2.82
N VAL A 96 0.48 5.69 -2.50
CA VAL A 96 0.71 7.14 -2.27
C VAL A 96 0.35 7.96 -3.50
N PRO A 97 0.90 7.74 -4.71
CA PRO A 97 0.50 8.50 -5.89
C PRO A 97 -0.95 8.23 -6.33
N PHE A 98 -1.47 7.02 -6.12
CA PHE A 98 -2.87 6.71 -6.39
C PHE A 98 -3.81 7.52 -5.50
N LEU A 99 -3.60 7.52 -4.19
CA LEU A 99 -4.42 8.26 -3.22
C LEU A 99 -4.34 9.78 -3.43
N ALA A 100 -3.18 10.29 -3.84
CA ALA A 100 -3.02 11.70 -4.19
C ALA A 100 -3.83 12.11 -5.43
N ALA A 101 -4.12 11.16 -6.34
CA ALA A 101 -4.83 11.38 -7.59
C ALA A 101 -6.30 10.91 -7.56
N GLU A 102 -6.74 10.21 -6.49
CA GLU A 102 -8.04 9.53 -6.44
C GLU A 102 -8.88 9.97 -5.24
N PRO A 103 -9.67 11.04 -5.38
CA PRO A 103 -10.45 11.62 -4.28
C PRO A 103 -11.62 10.74 -3.79
N ARG A 104 -11.97 9.68 -4.49
CA ARG A 104 -13.06 8.77 -4.09
C ARG A 104 -12.66 7.83 -2.95
N VAL A 105 -11.38 7.67 -2.68
CA VAL A 105 -10.90 6.88 -1.54
C VAL A 105 -11.06 7.68 -0.25
N GLN A 106 -11.69 7.07 0.75
CA GLN A 106 -12.07 7.75 2.00
C GLN A 106 -11.15 7.44 3.18
N CYS A 107 -10.43 6.32 3.15
CA CYS A 107 -9.43 5.97 4.16
C CYS A 107 -8.40 4.99 3.60
N ALA A 108 -7.25 4.89 4.22
CA ALA A 108 -6.20 3.98 3.73
C ALA A 108 -5.43 3.28 4.85
N VAL A 109 -5.07 2.03 4.59
CA VAL A 109 -4.04 1.29 5.33
C VAL A 109 -2.81 1.19 4.44
N LEU A 110 -1.72 1.78 4.87
CA LEU A 110 -0.41 1.77 4.19
C LEU A 110 0.66 1.20 5.12
N GLY A 111 1.87 0.99 4.63
CA GLY A 111 2.98 0.59 5.49
C GLY A 111 4.16 -0.07 4.77
N LEU A 112 5.14 -0.50 5.56
CA LEU A 112 6.35 -1.18 5.10
C LEU A 112 7.07 -0.43 3.97
N ASN A 113 7.06 0.90 4.05
CA ASN A 113 7.72 1.80 3.11
C ASN A 113 8.24 3.03 3.86
N GLY A 114 9.10 3.79 3.22
CA GLY A 114 9.71 4.96 3.82
C GLY A 114 10.04 6.04 2.80
N LEU A 115 10.20 7.26 3.29
CA LEU A 115 10.64 8.39 2.49
C LEU A 115 12.16 8.28 2.27
N ARG A 116 12.58 8.34 1.02
CA ARG A 116 13.98 8.23 0.62
C ARG A 116 14.55 9.61 0.27
N PRO A 117 15.85 9.83 0.44
CA PRO A 117 16.49 11.04 -0.03
C PRO A 117 16.21 11.26 -1.52
N GLY A 118 15.85 12.49 -1.90
CA GLY A 118 15.52 12.86 -3.28
C GLY A 118 14.14 12.40 -3.79
N ALA A 119 13.29 11.86 -2.93
CA ALA A 119 11.91 11.49 -3.29
C ALA A 119 10.91 12.64 -3.07
N ASP A 120 11.25 13.85 -3.49
CA ASP A 120 10.46 15.06 -3.22
C ASP A 120 9.04 14.99 -3.78
N GLU A 121 8.87 14.38 -4.96
CA GLU A 121 7.54 14.19 -5.54
C GLU A 121 6.69 13.25 -4.70
N PHE A 122 7.25 12.15 -4.23
CA PHE A 122 6.57 11.20 -3.36
C PHE A 122 6.18 11.84 -2.02
N ALA A 123 7.05 12.70 -1.47
CA ALA A 123 6.76 13.48 -0.27
C ALA A 123 5.61 14.48 -0.50
N ARG A 124 5.60 15.19 -1.65
CA ARG A 124 4.50 16.09 -2.00
C ARG A 124 3.16 15.34 -2.14
N GLN A 125 3.18 14.19 -2.78
CA GLN A 125 2.01 13.32 -2.90
C GLN A 125 1.53 12.85 -1.53
N ALA A 126 2.41 12.40 -0.65
CA ALA A 126 2.06 12.04 0.72
C ALA A 126 1.42 13.22 1.46
N ALA A 127 1.97 14.41 1.34
CA ALA A 127 1.45 15.62 1.98
C ALA A 127 0.04 16.02 1.49
N SER A 128 -0.33 15.66 0.26
CA SER A 128 -1.67 15.90 -0.27
C SER A 128 -2.73 14.92 0.22
N ILE A 129 -2.33 13.78 0.81
CA ILE A 129 -3.25 12.78 1.34
C ILE A 129 -3.75 13.22 2.71
N THR A 130 -5.02 13.61 2.81
CA THR A 130 -5.65 14.14 4.03
C THR A 130 -6.70 13.22 4.63
N ILE A 131 -6.99 12.09 3.99
CA ILE A 131 -7.93 11.06 4.47
C ILE A 131 -7.38 10.33 5.70
N PRO A 132 -8.23 9.74 6.57
CA PRO A 132 -7.79 8.90 7.67
C PRO A 132 -6.82 7.81 7.24
N LEU A 133 -5.76 7.58 8.03
CA LEU A 133 -4.65 6.72 7.65
C LEU A 133 -4.14 5.86 8.81
N LEU A 134 -4.08 4.55 8.60
CA LEU A 134 -3.36 3.62 9.45
C LEU A 134 -2.08 3.18 8.74
N PHE A 135 -0.93 3.38 9.39
CA PHE A 135 0.39 3.03 8.84
C PHE A 135 1.02 1.92 9.68
N VAL A 136 1.22 0.75 9.08
CA VAL A 136 1.89 -0.38 9.75
C VAL A 136 3.36 -0.44 9.39
N PHE A 137 4.22 -0.62 10.39
CA PHE A 137 5.66 -0.71 10.20
C PHE A 137 6.26 -1.84 11.04
N GLN A 138 7.44 -2.31 10.66
CA GLN A 138 8.18 -3.35 11.37
C GLN A 138 9.53 -2.78 11.85
N ARG A 139 9.78 -2.89 13.17
CA ARG A 139 10.99 -2.32 13.77
C ARG A 139 12.29 -2.91 13.22
N HIS A 140 12.26 -4.17 12.84
CA HIS A 140 13.43 -4.90 12.32
C HIS A 140 13.33 -5.15 10.82
N ASP A 141 12.61 -4.26 10.10
CA ASP A 141 12.50 -4.30 8.65
C ASP A 141 13.89 -4.24 8.00
N GLU A 142 14.21 -5.23 7.19
CA GLU A 142 15.52 -5.38 6.55
C GLU A 142 15.68 -4.50 5.31
N LEU A 143 14.58 -3.99 4.76
CA LEU A 143 14.54 -3.23 3.50
C LEU A 143 14.35 -1.74 3.71
N VAL A 144 13.67 -1.36 4.79
CA VAL A 144 13.32 0.04 5.11
C VAL A 144 13.70 0.32 6.57
N ASN A 145 14.53 1.30 6.82
CA ASN A 145 14.85 1.68 8.19
C ASN A 145 13.68 2.46 8.85
N VAL A 146 13.67 2.46 10.18
CA VAL A 146 12.59 3.08 10.97
C VAL A 146 12.51 4.58 10.71
N GLU A 147 13.64 5.24 10.56
CA GLU A 147 13.71 6.69 10.33
C GLU A 147 13.03 7.07 9.01
N ALA A 148 13.26 6.30 7.94
CA ALA A 148 12.58 6.51 6.67
C ALA A 148 11.08 6.24 6.76
N GLY A 149 10.67 5.23 7.54
CA GLY A 149 9.27 4.93 7.82
C GLY A 149 8.58 6.06 8.57
N LEU A 150 9.21 6.59 9.62
CA LEU A 150 8.73 7.74 10.38
C LEU A 150 8.64 8.99 9.49
N ALA A 151 9.68 9.25 8.70
CA ALA A 151 9.69 10.40 7.79
C ALA A 151 8.54 10.35 6.77
N LEU A 152 8.18 9.16 6.25
CA LEU A 152 7.03 9.02 5.38
C LEU A 152 5.71 9.23 6.15
N PHE A 153 5.59 8.65 7.36
CA PHE A 153 4.42 8.85 8.20
C PHE A 153 4.20 10.33 8.54
N ASP A 154 5.26 11.05 8.90
CA ASP A 154 5.20 12.48 9.21
C ASP A 154 4.79 13.31 7.98
N ALA A 155 5.25 12.91 6.78
CA ALA A 155 4.94 13.60 5.53
C ALA A 155 3.46 13.55 5.13
N PHE A 156 2.66 12.57 5.59
CA PHE A 156 1.23 12.52 5.28
C PHE A 156 0.47 13.71 5.85
N GLY A 157 -0.34 14.36 5.01
CA GLY A 157 -1.19 15.51 5.38
C GLY A 157 -2.41 15.14 6.22
N ALA A 158 -2.68 13.88 6.45
CA ALA A 158 -3.79 13.38 7.24
C ALA A 158 -3.71 13.88 8.69
N LYS A 159 -4.80 14.47 9.20
CA LYS A 159 -4.94 14.85 10.61
C LYS A 159 -5.22 13.65 11.50
N GLU A 160 -6.02 12.71 11.02
CA GLU A 160 -6.26 11.43 11.67
C GLU A 160 -5.31 10.38 11.06
N LYS A 161 -4.18 10.18 11.69
CA LYS A 161 -3.21 9.15 11.29
C LYS A 161 -2.64 8.44 12.51
N THR A 162 -2.52 7.12 12.42
CA THR A 162 -1.96 6.26 13.46
C THR A 162 -0.87 5.37 12.87
N MET A 163 0.23 5.18 13.59
CA MET A 163 1.29 4.26 13.21
C MET A 163 1.40 3.12 14.20
N HIS A 164 1.35 1.89 13.69
CA HIS A 164 1.66 0.69 14.45
C HIS A 164 3.07 0.21 14.10
N ILE A 165 3.91 0.05 15.11
CA ILE A 165 5.27 -0.48 14.95
C ILE A 165 5.36 -1.83 15.68
N ASN A 166 5.54 -2.90 14.92
CA ASN A 166 5.68 -4.25 15.43
C ASN A 166 7.15 -4.71 15.42
N PRO A 167 7.56 -5.69 16.25
CA PRO A 167 8.95 -6.12 16.33
C PRO A 167 9.41 -7.08 15.21
N GLY A 168 8.65 -7.20 14.12
CA GLY A 168 8.96 -8.13 13.02
C GLY A 168 9.93 -7.58 11.97
N GLY A 169 10.30 -8.43 11.01
CA GLY A 169 10.94 -8.07 9.74
C GLY A 169 9.94 -7.74 8.66
N HIS A 170 10.40 -7.40 7.45
CA HIS A 170 9.59 -6.88 6.34
C HIS A 170 8.34 -7.71 6.01
N VAL A 171 8.44 -9.03 6.03
CA VAL A 171 7.31 -9.93 5.72
C VAL A 171 6.57 -10.41 6.98
N GLY A 172 6.88 -9.87 8.14
CA GLY A 172 6.45 -10.39 9.44
C GLY A 172 5.30 -9.62 10.09
N ILE A 173 4.37 -9.03 9.34
CA ILE A 173 3.19 -8.36 9.94
C ILE A 173 2.43 -9.37 10.81
N PRO A 174 2.25 -9.10 12.11
CA PRO A 174 1.55 -10.01 13.01
C PRO A 174 0.09 -10.25 12.60
N ALA A 175 -0.42 -11.43 12.91
CA ALA A 175 -1.79 -11.80 12.52
C ALA A 175 -2.86 -10.88 13.12
N HIS A 176 -2.63 -10.35 14.34
CA HIS A 176 -3.58 -9.45 15.02
C HIS A 176 -3.75 -8.11 14.29
N GLU A 177 -2.75 -7.64 13.52
CA GLU A 177 -2.90 -6.42 12.73
C GLU A 177 -4.03 -6.51 11.69
N ARG A 178 -4.42 -7.73 11.28
CA ARG A 178 -5.57 -7.90 10.37
C ARG A 178 -6.88 -7.46 11.02
N GLU A 179 -7.04 -7.68 12.31
CA GLU A 179 -8.19 -7.23 13.07
C GLU A 179 -8.18 -5.71 13.24
N GLU A 180 -6.99 -5.12 13.45
CA GLU A 180 -6.85 -3.67 13.54
C GLU A 180 -7.16 -2.99 12.21
N PHE A 181 -6.71 -3.56 11.08
CA PHE A 181 -7.07 -3.06 9.74
C PHE A 181 -8.59 -3.15 9.51
N GLU A 182 -9.22 -4.24 9.95
CA GLU A 182 -10.67 -4.43 9.83
C GLU A 182 -11.42 -3.40 10.69
N ARG A 183 -11.03 -3.20 11.96
CA ARG A 183 -11.59 -2.17 12.83
C ARG A 183 -11.43 -0.76 12.26
N PHE A 184 -10.27 -0.47 11.68
CA PHE A 184 -10.01 0.80 11.03
C PHE A 184 -10.97 1.03 9.85
N PHE A 185 -11.09 0.05 8.95
CA PHE A 185 -12.01 0.17 7.83
C PHE A 185 -13.49 0.23 8.28
N LEU A 186 -13.90 -0.54 9.28
CA LEU A 186 -15.25 -0.47 9.84
C LEU A 186 -15.58 0.93 10.39
N ARG A 187 -14.61 1.57 11.04
CA ARG A 187 -14.78 2.94 11.56
C ARG A 187 -15.05 3.94 10.44
N HIS A 188 -14.35 3.82 9.31
CA HIS A 188 -14.34 4.84 8.27
C HIS A 188 -15.26 4.53 7.09
N LEU A 189 -15.57 3.27 6.83
CA LEU A 189 -16.40 2.85 5.70
C LEU A 189 -17.78 2.33 6.17
N GLY A 190 -17.92 2.02 7.47
CA GLY A 190 -19.09 1.32 7.97
C GLY A 190 -19.14 -0.17 7.57
N PRO A 191 -20.16 -0.92 8.04
CA PRO A 191 -20.41 -2.28 7.57
C PRO A 191 -20.81 -2.26 6.09
N GLY A 192 -20.52 -3.33 5.37
CA GLY A 192 -21.01 -3.51 4.01
C GLY A 192 -22.53 -3.53 3.96
N GLY A 193 -23.12 -3.11 2.85
CA GLY A 193 -24.57 -3.06 2.67
C GLY A 193 -25.26 -4.43 2.80
N GLU A 194 -26.57 -4.40 3.08
CA GLU A 194 -27.40 -5.60 3.15
C GLU A 194 -27.55 -6.32 1.79
#